data_1dd6dfc5c03d792645739974bb628d55
#
_entry.id   1dd6dfc5c03d792645739974bb628d55
#
_cell.length_a   1.000
_cell.length_b   1.000
_cell.length_c   1.000
_cell.angle_alpha   90.00
_cell.angle_beta   90.00
_cell.angle_gamma   90.00
#
_symmetry.space_group_name_H-M   'P 1'
#
loop_
_entity.id
_entity.type
_entity.pdbx_description
1 polymer ?
#
loop_
_entity_poly.entity_id
_entity_poly.type
_entity_poly.pdbx_seq_one_letter_code
_entity_poly.pdbx_strand_id
1 'polypeptide(L)'
;MTTNRIRIALWTALVFFAWALPVFAQNARLELKNLEKLSSKASEVNDVTLDGAMLQLASKFMNAADDPDAAEVQSLIKDLKGIYVKNFEFDKPNQYSQADVQAIRAQLTGPGWQRIVEARNEHAKEHDEIYVMKQGNAIMGLAILVAEPTELTVVNLVGPIDINKLAELQGHFGIPGDEDSGKKKQKEPTEKPQQKEGAHEQDEE
;
A
#
# COMPACT_ATOMS: atom_id res chain seq x y z
N MET A 1 -33.52 41.28 43.29
CA MET A 1 -33.54 39.83 42.94
C MET A 1 -33.25 39.49 41.49
N THR A 2 -32.85 40.44 40.65
CA THR A 2 -32.63 40.28 39.19
C THR A 2 -31.19 40.00 38.79
N THR A 3 -30.22 40.35 39.63
CA THR A 3 -28.76 40.19 39.27
C THR A 3 -28.23 38.74 39.30
N ASN A 4 -28.84 37.86 40.09
CA ASN A 4 -28.41 36.43 40.15
C ASN A 4 -28.85 35.59 38.94
N ARG A 5 -29.97 35.96 38.31
CA ARG A 5 -30.46 35.23 37.14
C ARG A 5 -29.60 35.46 35.90
N ILE A 6 -29.05 36.66 35.74
CA ILE A 6 -28.18 37.00 34.60
C ILE A 6 -26.81 36.30 34.72
N ARG A 7 -26.28 36.14 35.94
CA ARG A 7 -25.01 35.45 36.19
C ARG A 7 -25.10 33.97 35.89
N ILE A 8 -26.21 33.32 36.23
CA ILE A 8 -26.44 31.89 35.94
C ILE A 8 -26.61 31.67 34.43
N ALA A 9 -27.30 32.55 33.71
CA ALA A 9 -27.48 32.46 32.25
C ALA A 9 -26.14 32.62 31.49
N LEU A 10 -25.22 33.45 31.99
CA LEU A 10 -23.86 33.63 31.40
C LEU A 10 -22.98 32.37 31.63
N TRP A 11 -23.09 31.73 32.78
CA TRP A 11 -22.33 30.50 33.05
C TRP A 11 -22.82 29.29 32.25
N THR A 12 -24.14 29.17 32.03
CA THR A 12 -24.69 28.09 31.19
C THR A 12 -24.35 28.26 29.70
N ALA A 13 -24.27 29.48 29.19
CA ALA A 13 -23.82 29.73 27.80
C ALA A 13 -22.33 29.40 27.60
N LEU A 14 -21.49 29.64 28.63
CA LEU A 14 -20.05 29.34 28.54
C LEU A 14 -19.76 27.84 28.55
N VAL A 15 -20.55 27.03 29.24
CA VAL A 15 -20.39 25.56 29.31
C VAL A 15 -20.83 24.90 28.00
N PHE A 16 -21.81 25.46 27.27
CA PHE A 16 -22.23 24.91 25.99
C PHE A 16 -21.27 25.21 24.83
N PHE A 17 -20.45 26.25 24.93
CA PHE A 17 -19.48 26.62 23.88
C PHE A 17 -18.18 25.78 23.92
N ALA A 18 -17.91 25.08 25.03
CA ALA A 18 -16.70 24.28 25.21
C ALA A 18 -16.76 22.90 24.50
N TRP A 19 -17.89 22.48 23.92
CA TRP A 19 -18.05 21.15 23.33
C TRP A 19 -18.08 21.11 21.80
N ALA A 20 -17.93 22.25 21.13
CA ALA A 20 -17.68 22.27 19.69
C ALA A 20 -16.19 22.08 19.41
N LEU A 21 -15.65 20.92 19.80
CA LEU A 21 -14.34 20.52 19.26
C LEU A 21 -14.52 20.37 17.75
N PRO A 22 -13.69 21.04 16.93
CA PRO A 22 -13.72 20.81 15.50
C PRO A 22 -13.43 19.31 15.30
N VAL A 23 -14.40 18.59 14.78
CA VAL A 23 -14.16 17.27 14.23
C VAL A 23 -13.29 17.54 13.01
N PHE A 24 -11.99 17.47 13.19
CA PHE A 24 -11.06 17.43 12.07
C PHE A 24 -11.46 16.19 11.27
N ALA A 25 -12.04 16.41 10.11
CA ALA A 25 -12.30 15.33 9.17
C ALA A 25 -10.96 14.63 8.93
N GLN A 26 -10.86 13.38 9.38
CA GLN A 26 -9.65 12.59 9.22
C GLN A 26 -9.41 12.46 7.70
N ASN A 27 -8.35 13.07 7.22
CA ASN A 27 -7.98 13.01 5.82
C ASN A 27 -7.03 11.83 5.60
N ALA A 28 -7.50 10.84 4.85
CA ALA A 28 -6.67 9.68 4.50
C ALA A 28 -5.60 10.02 3.44
N ARG A 29 -5.68 11.19 2.81
CA ARG A 29 -4.70 11.64 1.82
C ARG A 29 -3.46 12.19 2.49
N LEU A 30 -2.31 11.67 2.08
CA LEU A 30 -0.99 12.15 2.51
C LEU A 30 -0.54 13.36 1.68
N GLU A 31 0.13 14.30 2.32
CA GLU A 31 0.81 15.41 1.66
C GLU A 31 2.23 14.98 1.27
N LEU A 32 2.47 14.78 -0.03
CA LEU A 32 3.72 14.26 -0.57
C LEU A 32 4.59 15.32 -1.27
N LYS A 33 4.16 16.59 -1.26
CA LYS A 33 4.87 17.70 -1.92
C LYS A 33 6.31 17.89 -1.45
N ASN A 34 6.59 17.58 -0.18
CA ASN A 34 7.95 17.67 0.38
C ASN A 34 8.94 16.69 -0.29
N LEU A 35 8.45 15.67 -1.00
CA LEU A 35 9.27 14.72 -1.73
C LEU A 35 9.64 15.20 -3.14
N GLU A 36 8.98 16.21 -3.69
CA GLU A 36 9.25 16.71 -5.06
C GLU A 36 10.72 17.12 -5.28
N LYS A 37 11.40 17.59 -4.23
CA LYS A 37 12.83 17.92 -4.27
C LYS A 37 13.74 16.72 -4.59
N LEU A 38 13.24 15.49 -4.41
CA LEU A 38 14.00 14.26 -4.70
C LEU A 38 14.05 13.96 -6.19
N SER A 39 13.11 14.46 -6.99
CA SER A 39 13.06 14.23 -8.44
C SER A 39 14.34 14.67 -9.16
N SER A 40 15.02 15.70 -8.66
CA SER A 40 16.28 16.17 -9.26
C SER A 40 17.50 15.27 -8.98
N LYS A 41 17.36 14.32 -8.06
CA LYS A 41 18.42 13.39 -7.65
C LYS A 41 18.14 11.96 -8.09
N ALA A 42 16.88 11.65 -8.40
CA ALA A 42 16.44 10.33 -8.80
C ALA A 42 16.85 10.04 -10.25
N SER A 43 17.22 8.80 -10.53
CA SER A 43 17.43 8.27 -11.88
C SER A 43 16.10 7.93 -12.55
N GLU A 44 15.10 7.51 -11.75
CA GLU A 44 13.74 7.26 -12.20
C GLU A 44 12.74 7.85 -11.21
N VAL A 45 11.65 8.43 -11.73
CA VAL A 45 10.55 8.97 -10.92
C VAL A 45 9.23 8.49 -11.51
N ASN A 46 8.45 7.79 -10.69
CA ASN A 46 7.07 7.46 -11.00
C ASN A 46 6.15 8.27 -10.06
N ASP A 47 5.41 9.21 -10.65
CA ASP A 47 4.47 10.09 -9.95
C ASP A 47 3.06 9.87 -10.51
N VAL A 48 2.23 9.15 -9.77
CA VAL A 48 0.85 8.85 -10.14
C VAL A 48 -0.09 9.59 -9.21
N THR A 49 -0.97 10.39 -9.80
CA THR A 49 -2.06 11.06 -9.09
C THR A 49 -3.36 10.82 -9.84
N LEU A 50 -4.18 9.94 -9.27
CA LEU A 50 -5.53 9.64 -9.76
C LEU A 50 -6.53 10.06 -8.70
N ASP A 51 -7.25 11.14 -8.93
CA ASP A 51 -8.40 11.52 -8.11
C ASP A 51 -9.66 10.72 -8.50
N GLY A 52 -10.76 10.92 -7.78
CA GLY A 52 -11.99 10.16 -8.03
C GLY A 52 -12.53 10.31 -9.45
N ALA A 53 -12.37 11.47 -10.10
CA ALA A 53 -12.81 11.67 -11.48
C ALA A 53 -11.92 10.90 -12.47
N MET A 54 -10.60 10.92 -12.23
CA MET A 54 -9.64 10.16 -13.04
C MET A 54 -9.80 8.66 -12.85
N LEU A 55 -10.09 8.19 -11.63
CA LEU A 55 -10.38 6.79 -11.36
C LEU A 55 -11.65 6.30 -12.09
N GLN A 56 -12.71 7.12 -12.09
CA GLN A 56 -13.92 6.80 -12.86
C GLN A 56 -13.66 6.77 -14.37
N LEU A 57 -12.80 7.65 -14.86
CA LEU A 57 -12.40 7.63 -16.27
C LEU A 57 -11.58 6.37 -16.57
N ALA A 58 -10.56 6.05 -15.76
CA ALA A 58 -9.73 4.86 -15.91
C ALA A 58 -10.58 3.58 -15.91
N SER A 59 -11.53 3.46 -14.97
CA SER A 59 -12.40 2.28 -14.90
C SER A 59 -13.25 2.04 -16.15
N LYS A 60 -13.58 3.11 -16.91
CA LYS A 60 -14.34 2.97 -18.18
C LYS A 60 -13.50 2.45 -19.33
N PHE A 61 -12.18 2.64 -19.27
CA PHE A 61 -11.26 2.14 -20.30
C PHE A 61 -10.76 0.73 -20.00
N MET A 62 -10.98 0.23 -18.79
CA MET A 62 -10.66 -1.15 -18.44
C MET A 62 -11.73 -2.08 -19.00
N ASN A 63 -11.35 -2.93 -19.95
CA ASN A 63 -12.26 -3.88 -20.57
C ASN A 63 -12.32 -5.17 -19.74
N ALA A 64 -13.15 -5.18 -18.73
CA ALA A 64 -13.36 -6.32 -17.83
C ALA A 64 -13.93 -7.57 -18.51
N ALA A 65 -14.39 -7.47 -19.78
CA ALA A 65 -14.93 -8.59 -20.52
C ALA A 65 -13.82 -9.50 -21.10
N ASP A 66 -12.64 -8.93 -21.35
CA ASP A 66 -11.53 -9.63 -22.00
C ASP A 66 -10.42 -10.03 -21.00
N ASP A 67 -10.45 -9.48 -19.78
CA ASP A 67 -9.42 -9.68 -18.77
C ASP A 67 -10.06 -9.79 -17.37
N PRO A 68 -10.03 -10.97 -16.73
CA PRO A 68 -10.54 -11.16 -15.37
C PRO A 68 -9.85 -10.25 -14.34
N ASP A 69 -8.55 -10.01 -14.48
CA ASP A 69 -7.77 -9.17 -13.57
C ASP A 69 -8.24 -7.72 -13.67
N ALA A 70 -8.59 -7.26 -14.87
CA ALA A 70 -9.20 -5.93 -15.07
C ALA A 70 -10.53 -5.78 -14.34
N ALA A 71 -11.34 -6.83 -14.25
CA ALA A 71 -12.61 -6.81 -13.50
C ALA A 71 -12.38 -6.66 -11.99
N GLU A 72 -11.40 -7.35 -11.45
CA GLU A 72 -11.03 -7.26 -10.02
C GLU A 72 -10.50 -5.87 -9.68
N VAL A 73 -9.55 -5.37 -10.46
CA VAL A 73 -9.00 -4.00 -10.30
C VAL A 73 -10.11 -2.97 -10.42
N GLN A 74 -10.99 -3.07 -11.41
CA GLN A 74 -12.14 -2.18 -11.57
C GLN A 74 -13.05 -2.20 -10.33
N SER A 75 -13.30 -3.39 -9.77
CA SER A 75 -14.10 -3.55 -8.55
C SER A 75 -13.46 -2.90 -7.32
N LEU A 76 -12.12 -2.90 -7.24
CA LEU A 76 -11.39 -2.25 -6.15
C LEU A 76 -11.42 -0.72 -6.30
N ILE A 77 -11.11 -0.19 -7.49
CA ILE A 77 -10.93 1.25 -7.70
C ILE A 77 -12.23 2.05 -7.75
N LYS A 78 -13.36 1.41 -8.04
CA LYS A 78 -14.66 2.10 -8.21
C LYS A 78 -15.12 2.90 -6.99
N ASP A 79 -14.77 2.43 -5.78
CA ASP A 79 -15.17 3.02 -4.51
C ASP A 79 -14.07 3.93 -3.93
N LEU A 80 -12.88 3.95 -4.54
CA LEU A 80 -11.78 4.81 -4.12
C LEU A 80 -12.06 6.27 -4.50
N LYS A 81 -11.54 7.17 -3.68
CA LYS A 81 -11.54 8.62 -3.88
C LYS A 81 -10.25 9.14 -4.48
N GLY A 82 -9.17 8.34 -4.40
CA GLY A 82 -7.90 8.68 -4.99
C GLY A 82 -6.84 7.61 -4.77
N ILE A 83 -5.88 7.59 -5.72
CA ILE A 83 -4.64 6.81 -5.68
C ILE A 83 -3.50 7.78 -5.91
N TYR A 84 -2.53 7.78 -5.01
CA TYR A 84 -1.35 8.62 -5.06
C TYR A 84 -0.13 7.74 -4.88
N VAL A 85 0.79 7.78 -5.86
CA VAL A 85 2.03 7.03 -5.81
C VAL A 85 3.19 7.98 -6.08
N LYS A 86 4.21 7.92 -5.25
CA LYS A 86 5.51 8.53 -5.51
C LYS A 86 6.57 7.47 -5.31
N ASN A 87 7.26 7.15 -6.38
CA ASN A 87 8.41 6.26 -6.36
C ASN A 87 9.62 7.03 -6.91
N PHE A 88 10.72 6.92 -6.21
CA PHE A 88 12.01 7.49 -6.59
C PHE A 88 13.06 6.40 -6.54
N GLU A 89 13.69 6.11 -7.66
CA GLU A 89 14.86 5.26 -7.74
C GLU A 89 16.12 6.11 -7.86
N PHE A 90 17.21 5.67 -7.25
CA PHE A 90 18.47 6.40 -7.20
C PHE A 90 19.64 5.50 -7.61
N ASP A 91 20.55 6.01 -8.41
CA ASP A 91 21.77 5.29 -8.81
C ASP A 91 22.70 4.96 -7.63
N LYS A 92 22.54 5.69 -6.52
CA LYS A 92 23.42 5.57 -5.35
C LYS A 92 22.63 5.71 -4.06
N PRO A 93 23.03 5.05 -2.98
CA PRO A 93 22.38 5.20 -1.69
C PRO A 93 22.56 6.61 -1.08
N ASN A 94 21.72 6.92 -0.09
CA ASN A 94 21.72 8.17 0.68
C ASN A 94 21.36 9.43 -0.13
N GLN A 95 20.55 9.29 -1.19
CA GLN A 95 20.05 10.44 -1.96
C GLN A 95 18.81 11.09 -1.30
N TYR A 96 18.07 10.37 -0.49
CA TYR A 96 17.04 10.91 0.40
C TYR A 96 17.49 10.81 1.87
N SER A 97 16.84 11.53 2.75
CA SER A 97 17.19 11.59 4.16
C SER A 97 16.16 10.94 5.06
N GLN A 98 16.57 10.54 6.27
CA GLN A 98 15.64 10.09 7.30
C GLN A 98 14.56 11.14 7.62
N ALA A 99 14.85 12.43 7.48
CA ALA A 99 13.86 13.49 7.67
C ALA A 99 12.75 13.45 6.64
N ASP A 100 13.04 13.05 5.39
CA ASP A 100 12.03 12.87 4.35
C ASP A 100 11.06 11.73 4.71
N VAL A 101 11.59 10.60 5.17
CA VAL A 101 10.81 9.46 5.65
C VAL A 101 9.99 9.82 6.89
N GLN A 102 10.60 10.49 7.87
CA GLN A 102 9.92 10.90 9.11
C GLN A 102 8.77 11.87 8.84
N ALA A 103 8.87 12.75 7.84
CA ALA A 103 7.80 13.66 7.46
C ALA A 103 6.56 12.91 6.95
N ILE A 104 6.73 11.73 6.32
CA ILE A 104 5.61 10.86 5.94
C ILE A 104 5.08 10.11 7.17
N ARG A 105 5.96 9.49 7.96
CA ARG A 105 5.57 8.76 9.19
C ARG A 105 4.79 9.66 10.16
N ALA A 106 5.16 10.92 10.28
CA ALA A 106 4.46 11.87 11.15
C ALA A 106 2.98 12.04 10.77
N GLN A 107 2.64 11.98 9.49
CA GLN A 107 1.25 12.02 9.03
C GLN A 107 0.52 10.72 9.36
N LEU A 108 1.23 9.58 9.32
CA LEU A 108 0.70 8.24 9.59
C LEU A 108 0.58 7.93 11.11
N THR A 109 0.96 8.86 11.98
CA THR A 109 0.69 8.80 13.43
C THR A 109 -0.57 9.55 13.83
N GLY A 110 -1.24 10.21 12.87
CA GLY A 110 -2.47 10.95 13.10
C GLY A 110 -3.66 10.05 13.50
N PRO A 111 -4.75 10.67 13.98
CA PRO A 111 -5.94 9.93 14.39
C PRO A 111 -6.46 9.01 13.28
N GLY A 112 -6.85 7.80 13.65
CA GLY A 112 -7.39 6.79 12.73
C GLY A 112 -6.33 5.94 12.01
N TRP A 113 -5.11 6.41 11.86
CA TRP A 113 -4.03 5.62 11.28
C TRP A 113 -3.50 4.56 12.24
N GLN A 114 -3.25 3.37 11.71
CA GLN A 114 -2.68 2.25 12.45
C GLN A 114 -1.69 1.52 11.54
N ARG A 115 -0.46 1.32 11.98
CA ARG A 115 0.50 0.45 11.30
C ARG A 115 0.10 -1.00 11.52
N ILE A 116 -0.02 -1.76 10.44
CA ILE A 116 -0.40 -3.18 10.45
C ILE A 116 0.76 -4.10 10.06
N VAL A 117 1.71 -3.60 9.27
CA VAL A 117 2.93 -4.33 8.90
C VAL A 117 4.13 -3.44 9.14
N GLU A 118 5.19 -4.02 9.63
CA GLU A 118 6.53 -3.47 9.67
C GLU A 118 7.52 -4.59 9.38
N ALA A 119 8.25 -4.48 8.27
CA ALA A 119 9.37 -5.34 7.95
C ALA A 119 10.66 -4.52 7.96
N ARG A 120 11.69 -5.06 8.58
CA ARG A 120 13.01 -4.42 8.67
C ARG A 120 14.10 -5.42 8.33
N ASN A 121 15.01 -4.98 7.50
CA ASN A 121 16.26 -5.69 7.23
C ASN A 121 17.43 -4.75 7.56
N GLU A 122 17.97 -4.86 8.76
CA GLU A 122 19.03 -3.98 9.25
C GLU A 122 20.35 -4.12 8.43
N HIS A 123 20.60 -5.30 7.85
CA HIS A 123 21.78 -5.54 7.01
C HIS A 123 21.64 -4.84 5.66
N ALA A 124 20.49 -4.93 5.04
CA ALA A 124 20.17 -4.27 3.78
C ALA A 124 19.74 -2.81 3.96
N LYS A 125 19.43 -2.38 5.19
CA LYS A 125 18.86 -1.06 5.54
C LYS A 125 17.51 -0.80 4.85
N GLU A 126 16.73 -1.84 4.70
CA GLU A 126 15.38 -1.81 4.15
C GLU A 126 14.36 -1.66 5.27
N HIS A 127 13.31 -0.89 5.04
CA HIS A 127 12.26 -0.66 6.01
C HIS A 127 10.93 -0.44 5.31
N ASP A 128 10.05 -1.44 5.40
CA ASP A 128 8.75 -1.45 4.77
C ASP A 128 7.65 -1.36 5.83
N GLU A 129 6.69 -0.50 5.59
CA GLU A 129 5.61 -0.25 6.52
C GLU A 129 4.28 -0.17 5.78
N ILE A 130 3.25 -0.82 6.32
CA ILE A 130 1.88 -0.72 5.81
C ILE A 130 0.99 -0.17 6.92
N TYR A 131 0.23 0.85 6.58
CA TYR A 131 -0.71 1.52 7.46
C TYR A 131 -2.12 1.48 6.88
N VAL A 132 -3.10 1.36 7.75
CA VAL A 132 -4.51 1.52 7.42
C VAL A 132 -5.10 2.66 8.23
N MET A 133 -6.00 3.42 7.62
CA MET A 133 -6.79 4.42 8.30
C MET A 133 -8.19 3.90 8.52
N LYS A 134 -8.61 3.82 9.79
CA LYS A 134 -9.93 3.33 10.19
C LYS A 134 -10.88 4.48 10.51
N GLN A 135 -12.13 4.34 10.09
CA GLN A 135 -13.25 5.17 10.50
C GLN A 135 -14.41 4.25 10.92
N GLY A 136 -14.58 4.04 12.21
CA GLY A 136 -15.43 2.98 12.73
C GLY A 136 -14.89 1.60 12.30
N ASN A 137 -15.72 0.80 11.65
CA ASN A 137 -15.34 -0.52 11.13
C ASN A 137 -14.84 -0.48 9.67
N ALA A 138 -14.93 0.68 9.01
CA ALA A 138 -14.48 0.81 7.63
C ALA A 138 -13.00 1.23 7.56
N ILE A 139 -12.30 0.71 6.56
CA ILE A 139 -10.96 1.18 6.18
C ILE A 139 -11.16 2.25 5.10
N MET A 140 -10.68 3.46 5.42
CA MET A 140 -10.87 4.66 4.59
C MET A 140 -9.57 5.15 3.97
N GLY A 141 -8.47 4.47 4.21
CA GLY A 141 -7.16 4.77 3.64
C GLY A 141 -6.18 3.63 3.88
N LEU A 142 -5.26 3.50 2.95
CA LEU A 142 -4.10 2.61 3.05
C LEU A 142 -2.87 3.40 2.63
N ALA A 143 -1.77 3.22 3.35
CA ALA A 143 -0.49 3.76 2.96
C ALA A 143 0.57 2.67 3.04
N ILE A 144 1.41 2.60 2.01
CA ILE A 144 2.61 1.76 1.96
C ILE A 144 3.79 2.69 1.87
N LEU A 145 4.77 2.48 2.73
CA LEU A 145 6.03 3.20 2.75
C LEU A 145 7.16 2.20 2.64
N VAL A 146 7.88 2.23 1.54
CA VAL A 146 9.09 1.45 1.28
C VAL A 146 10.28 2.39 1.31
N ALA A 147 11.25 2.11 2.16
CA ALA A 147 12.43 2.93 2.33
C ALA A 147 13.69 2.04 2.26
N GLU A 148 14.28 1.97 1.09
CA GLU A 148 15.47 1.21 0.77
C GLU A 148 16.66 2.14 0.47
N PRO A 149 17.91 1.67 0.49
CA PRO A 149 19.08 2.53 0.25
C PRO A 149 19.03 3.32 -1.05
N THR A 150 18.43 2.75 -2.09
CA THR A 150 18.34 3.31 -3.45
C THR A 150 16.90 3.48 -3.94
N GLU A 151 15.90 3.29 -3.07
CA GLU A 151 14.49 3.48 -3.42
C GLU A 151 13.72 4.13 -2.26
N LEU A 152 12.83 5.05 -2.61
CA LEU A 152 11.81 5.56 -1.71
C LEU A 152 10.47 5.52 -2.40
N THR A 153 9.57 4.66 -1.92
CA THR A 153 8.22 4.52 -2.45
C THR A 153 7.17 4.85 -1.41
N VAL A 154 6.21 5.67 -1.81
CA VAL A 154 5.01 5.95 -1.03
C VAL A 154 3.79 5.68 -1.90
N VAL A 155 2.94 4.74 -1.47
CA VAL A 155 1.62 4.50 -2.06
C VAL A 155 0.57 4.95 -1.06
N ASN A 156 -0.43 5.70 -1.52
CA ASN A 156 -1.55 6.11 -0.68
C ASN A 156 -2.87 5.92 -1.42
N LEU A 157 -3.69 5.01 -0.93
CA LEU A 157 -5.06 4.79 -1.39
C LEU A 157 -6.02 5.52 -0.45
N VAL A 158 -6.98 6.23 -1.01
CA VAL A 158 -7.96 7.04 -0.26
C VAL A 158 -9.36 6.62 -0.66
N GLY A 159 -10.22 6.34 0.31
CA GLY A 159 -11.61 5.92 0.13
C GLY A 159 -11.91 4.61 0.84
N PRO A 160 -13.15 4.12 0.75
CA PRO A 160 -13.50 2.81 1.28
C PRO A 160 -12.68 1.70 0.61
N ILE A 161 -11.98 0.91 1.41
CA ILE A 161 -11.11 -0.17 0.94
C ILE A 161 -11.63 -1.49 1.49
N ASP A 162 -11.93 -2.42 0.60
CA ASP A 162 -12.22 -3.80 0.92
C ASP A 162 -10.90 -4.59 0.96
N ILE A 163 -10.48 -4.98 2.17
CA ILE A 163 -9.23 -5.71 2.38
C ILE A 163 -9.26 -7.09 1.71
N ASN A 164 -10.43 -7.72 1.60
CA ASN A 164 -10.51 -9.04 0.97
C ASN A 164 -10.19 -8.93 -0.53
N LYS A 165 -10.77 -7.93 -1.19
CA LYS A 165 -10.45 -7.63 -2.60
C LYS A 165 -8.99 -7.26 -2.81
N LEU A 166 -8.40 -6.52 -1.87
CA LEU A 166 -6.98 -6.16 -1.94
C LEU A 166 -6.09 -7.39 -1.78
N ALA A 167 -6.46 -8.34 -0.92
CA ALA A 167 -5.74 -9.59 -0.72
C ALA A 167 -5.79 -10.50 -1.96
N GLU A 168 -6.91 -10.53 -2.69
CA GLU A 168 -7.06 -11.26 -3.94
C GLU A 168 -6.07 -10.77 -5.01
N LEU A 169 -5.77 -9.47 -5.02
CA LEU A 169 -4.82 -8.85 -5.96
C LEU A 169 -3.34 -8.99 -5.56
N GLN A 170 -3.01 -9.50 -4.37
CA GLN A 170 -1.61 -9.60 -3.91
C GLN A 170 -0.69 -10.34 -4.89
N GLY A 171 -1.18 -11.40 -5.51
CA GLY A 171 -0.43 -12.17 -6.51
C GLY A 171 -0.09 -11.40 -7.78
N HIS A 172 -0.79 -10.31 -8.08
CA HIS A 172 -0.65 -9.52 -9.30
C HIS A 172 0.27 -8.31 -9.15
N PHE A 173 0.46 -7.82 -7.93
CA PHE A 173 1.29 -6.63 -7.66
C PHE A 173 2.71 -6.94 -7.17
N GLY A 174 3.15 -8.20 -7.23
CA GLY A 174 4.51 -8.59 -6.82
C GLY A 174 4.80 -8.39 -5.33
N ILE A 175 3.77 -8.21 -4.50
CA ILE A 175 3.92 -8.21 -3.05
C ILE A 175 4.23 -9.65 -2.64
N PRO A 176 5.38 -9.95 -2.00
CA PRO A 176 5.69 -11.31 -1.57
C PRO A 176 4.62 -11.79 -0.60
N GLY A 177 3.71 -12.61 -1.08
CA GLY A 177 2.84 -13.40 -0.23
C GLY A 177 3.65 -14.56 0.35
N ASP A 178 3.35 -14.98 1.58
CA ASP A 178 3.92 -16.16 2.23
C ASP A 178 3.62 -17.45 1.43
N GLU A 179 4.20 -17.60 0.24
CA GLU A 179 4.11 -18.85 -0.54
C GLU A 179 5.13 -19.91 -0.12
N ASP A 180 5.74 -19.82 1.05
CA ASP A 180 6.62 -20.88 1.55
C ASP A 180 6.06 -21.63 2.77
N SER A 181 4.77 -21.97 2.72
CA SER A 181 4.16 -22.91 3.68
C SER A 181 3.40 -24.01 2.93
N GLY A 182 4.14 -24.96 2.34
CA GLY A 182 3.61 -26.31 2.16
C GLY A 182 3.32 -26.84 0.76
N LYS A 183 4.25 -26.75 -0.18
CA LYS A 183 4.31 -27.75 -1.25
C LYS A 183 5.76 -28.17 -1.51
N LYS A 184 6.30 -29.01 -0.64
CA LYS A 184 7.33 -29.98 -1.05
C LYS A 184 6.69 -30.88 -2.13
N LYS A 185 6.85 -30.50 -3.38
CA LYS A 185 6.67 -31.45 -4.48
C LYS A 185 7.73 -32.53 -4.27
N GLN A 186 7.29 -33.68 -3.79
CA GLN A 186 8.06 -34.92 -3.89
C GLN A 186 8.43 -35.07 -5.36
N LYS A 187 9.74 -34.88 -5.65
CA LYS A 187 10.31 -35.37 -6.89
C LYS A 187 10.27 -36.88 -6.79
N GLU A 188 9.32 -37.47 -7.48
CA GLU A 188 9.31 -38.90 -7.82
C GLU A 188 10.60 -39.19 -8.61
N PRO A 189 11.39 -40.21 -8.24
CA PRO A 189 12.61 -40.54 -8.97
C PRO A 189 12.20 -41.11 -10.33
N THR A 190 12.49 -40.41 -11.39
CA THR A 190 12.36 -40.91 -12.76
C THR A 190 13.28 -42.11 -12.91
N GLU A 191 12.67 -43.27 -12.96
CA GLU A 191 13.30 -44.56 -13.28
C GLU A 191 13.92 -44.48 -14.68
N LYS A 192 15.23 -44.71 -14.75
CA LYS A 192 15.97 -44.81 -16.01
C LYS A 192 15.53 -46.07 -16.72
N PRO A 193 15.22 -46.03 -18.03
CA PRO A 193 15.06 -47.27 -18.80
C PRO A 193 16.42 -48.00 -18.89
N GLN A 194 16.44 -49.22 -18.41
CA GLN A 194 17.57 -50.16 -18.59
C GLN A 194 17.71 -50.49 -20.09
N GLN A 195 18.84 -50.15 -20.66
CA GLN A 195 19.28 -50.71 -21.93
C GLN A 195 19.50 -52.22 -21.75
N LYS A 196 18.72 -53.02 -22.43
CA LYS A 196 19.00 -54.43 -22.65
C LYS A 196 20.15 -54.54 -23.63
N GLU A 197 21.27 -54.99 -23.11
CA GLU A 197 22.32 -55.61 -23.87
C GLU A 197 21.81 -56.91 -24.49
N GLY A 198 21.71 -56.93 -25.80
CA GLY A 198 21.43 -58.14 -26.60
C GLY A 198 22.67 -58.50 -27.34
N ALA A 199 23.30 -59.59 -26.85
CA ALA A 199 24.35 -60.30 -27.55
C ALA A 199 23.79 -61.00 -28.81
N HIS A 200 24.52 -60.94 -29.85
CA HIS A 200 24.54 -61.96 -30.95
C HIS A 200 25.87 -61.80 -31.65
N GLU A 201 26.78 -62.72 -31.42
CA GLU A 201 27.05 -63.99 -32.11
C GLU A 201 27.21 -63.85 -33.63
N GLN A 202 28.50 -63.93 -34.00
CA GLN A 202 29.18 -64.80 -34.97
C GLN A 202 28.38 -65.18 -36.23
N ASP A 203 28.94 -64.98 -37.42
CA ASP A 203 29.57 -66.01 -38.25
C ASP A 203 29.98 -65.40 -39.61
N GLU A 204 31.21 -65.72 -39.97
CA GLU A 204 31.79 -66.32 -41.22
C GLU A 204 31.36 -65.70 -42.57
N GLU A 205 32.26 -65.20 -43.29
CA GLU A 205 33.17 -65.65 -44.34
C GLU A 205 33.96 -64.47 -44.92
#